data_db29c3f05734999a5ce6059ceae81d5a
#
_entry.id   db29c3f05734999a5ce6059ceae81d5a
#
_cell.length_a   1.000
_cell.length_b   1.000
_cell.length_c   1.000
_cell.angle_alpha   90.00
_cell.angle_beta   90.00
_cell.angle_gamma   90.00
#
_symmetry.space_group_name_H-M   'P 1'
#
loop_
_entity.id
_entity.type
_entity.pdbx_description
1 polymer ?
#
loop_
_entity_poly.entity_id
_entity_poly.type
_entity_poly.pdbx_seq_one_letter_code
_entity_poly.pdbx_strand_id
1 'polypeptide(L)'
;MMELARTRWGGLADHKVEASGFFRTEQINGVWWFIDPDGGRFLSKGVVSVQFDHDNVQGTDRRPYREACTRKYGSREAWRRVAADRLASWGFNTLGAWSEPEVAHAGAVPLASAAGVVYVATAFGEQRGGWPLCDIFDPEFEQFARAHARKVCTPQSDDPHVLGWFTDNELPWGPDWRGENELLPTILRAMDAPFSRRAALALLKNRYDGIDQFNAAWQCTLSSWDDLTAAPLQAPPFSRNFFTNDRAQEHDPIACAYFADCDAFAGLLAERYLSVSAAAIRAADPNHLVLGARFAYVPPQNVVDAAGRYCDVISVNCYDPLPDAVIEGYAETGRPCLIGEYSFRGDDAGLPNTHGAGPRTPTQRGRAEGFTRYTTAALRHPALIGYHWFVHADQPAQGRWDGEDSNYGVVTIEDEVYPELTQAMTALNAAAERIHAETAPVLA
;
A
#
# COMPACT_ATOMS: atom_id res chain seq x y z
N MET A 1 -25.52 -22.02 -13.63
CA MET A 1 -24.25 -21.53 -14.16
C MET A 1 -23.25 -22.67 -14.01
N MET A 2 -22.46 -22.98 -15.05
CA MET A 2 -21.36 -23.93 -14.89
C MET A 2 -20.35 -23.33 -13.90
N GLU A 3 -19.99 -24.09 -12.88
CA GLU A 3 -18.92 -23.73 -11.94
C GLU A 3 -17.60 -23.71 -12.70
N LEU A 4 -16.90 -22.58 -12.68
CA LEU A 4 -15.60 -22.47 -13.36
C LEU A 4 -14.59 -23.36 -12.64
N ALA A 5 -13.87 -24.19 -13.40
CA ALA A 5 -12.80 -25.00 -12.85
C ALA A 5 -11.71 -24.10 -12.23
N ARG A 6 -11.25 -24.45 -11.03
CA ARG A 6 -10.24 -23.68 -10.29
C ARG A 6 -9.01 -24.53 -9.99
N THR A 7 -7.87 -23.87 -9.89
CA THR A 7 -6.65 -24.47 -9.31
C THR A 7 -6.83 -24.63 -7.80
N ARG A 8 -5.91 -25.31 -7.13
CA ARG A 8 -5.90 -25.39 -5.65
C ARG A 8 -5.76 -24.02 -4.98
N TRP A 9 -5.19 -23.03 -5.67
CA TRP A 9 -5.02 -21.65 -5.21
C TRP A 9 -6.28 -20.79 -5.39
N GLY A 10 -7.29 -21.31 -6.09
CA GLY A 10 -8.52 -20.59 -6.44
C GLY A 10 -8.46 -19.81 -7.75
N GLY A 11 -7.35 -19.84 -8.47
CA GLY A 11 -7.24 -19.24 -9.81
C GLY A 11 -8.10 -19.99 -10.85
N LEU A 12 -8.51 -19.32 -11.92
CA LEU A 12 -9.28 -19.91 -13.01
C LEU A 12 -8.41 -20.90 -13.80
N ALA A 13 -8.90 -22.12 -13.96
CA ALA A 13 -8.21 -23.22 -14.65
C ALA A 13 -8.64 -23.42 -16.10
N ASP A 14 -9.58 -22.64 -16.62
CA ASP A 14 -10.15 -22.72 -17.97
C ASP A 14 -9.14 -22.34 -19.08
N HIS A 15 -8.20 -21.45 -18.76
CA HIS A 15 -7.11 -21.02 -19.65
C HIS A 15 -5.79 -20.99 -18.87
N LYS A 16 -5.27 -22.16 -18.53
CA LYS A 16 -3.97 -22.28 -17.87
C LYS A 16 -2.84 -21.87 -18.81
N VAL A 17 -1.90 -21.11 -18.26
CA VAL A 17 -0.59 -20.85 -18.84
C VAL A 17 0.46 -21.76 -18.18
N GLU A 18 1.73 -21.66 -18.57
CA GLU A 18 2.80 -22.46 -17.99
C GLU A 18 2.90 -22.24 -16.47
N ALA A 19 2.91 -23.32 -15.70
CA ALA A 19 3.09 -23.29 -14.26
C ALA A 19 4.54 -22.97 -13.92
N SER A 20 4.78 -22.00 -13.00
CA SER A 20 6.12 -21.61 -12.56
C SER A 20 6.47 -22.11 -11.17
N GLY A 21 5.51 -22.60 -10.40
CA GLY A 21 5.67 -22.94 -9.00
C GLY A 21 5.54 -21.74 -8.03
N PHE A 22 5.53 -20.51 -8.54
CA PHE A 22 5.38 -19.25 -7.80
C PHE A 22 4.41 -18.32 -8.50
N PHE A 23 3.89 -17.32 -7.79
CA PHE A 23 3.05 -16.28 -8.37
C PHE A 23 3.85 -15.36 -9.28
N ARG A 24 3.26 -15.00 -10.41
CA ARG A 24 3.79 -13.97 -11.33
C ARG A 24 2.66 -13.11 -11.89
N THR A 25 2.99 -12.05 -12.60
CA THR A 25 2.01 -11.20 -13.28
C THR A 25 2.03 -11.43 -14.77
N GLU A 26 0.85 -11.38 -15.43
CA GLU A 26 0.72 -11.51 -16.87
C GLU A 26 -0.46 -10.69 -17.38
N GLN A 27 -0.32 -10.08 -18.55
CA GLN A 27 -1.41 -9.40 -19.22
C GLN A 27 -2.01 -10.33 -20.28
N ILE A 28 -3.27 -10.69 -20.11
CA ILE A 28 -3.99 -11.61 -21.02
C ILE A 28 -5.14 -10.83 -21.66
N ASN A 29 -5.12 -10.69 -22.98
CA ASN A 29 -6.11 -9.93 -23.74
C ASN A 29 -6.28 -8.48 -23.23
N GLY A 30 -5.18 -7.83 -22.84
CA GLY A 30 -5.20 -6.45 -22.33
C GLY A 30 -5.60 -6.30 -20.86
N VAL A 31 -5.94 -7.38 -20.17
CA VAL A 31 -6.31 -7.41 -18.75
C VAL A 31 -5.18 -8.01 -17.92
N TRP A 32 -4.83 -7.38 -16.80
CA TRP A 32 -3.80 -7.87 -15.91
C TRP A 32 -4.33 -8.94 -14.93
N TRP A 33 -3.52 -9.98 -14.73
CA TRP A 33 -3.76 -11.09 -13.81
C TRP A 33 -2.49 -11.43 -13.04
N PHE A 34 -2.63 -11.87 -11.81
CA PHE A 34 -1.67 -12.80 -11.27
C PHE A 34 -1.84 -14.15 -11.97
N ILE A 35 -0.76 -14.86 -12.14
CA ILE A 35 -0.77 -16.29 -12.49
C ILE A 35 -0.33 -17.03 -11.23
N ASP A 36 -1.15 -17.94 -10.78
CA ASP A 36 -0.85 -18.75 -9.60
C ASP A 36 0.23 -19.81 -9.86
N PRO A 37 0.80 -20.45 -8.85
CA PRO A 37 1.87 -21.44 -9.02
C PRO A 37 1.52 -22.59 -9.96
N ASP A 38 0.24 -22.93 -10.12
CA ASP A 38 -0.25 -24.01 -11.00
C ASP A 38 -0.65 -23.50 -12.41
N GLY A 39 -0.43 -22.22 -12.71
CA GLY A 39 -0.68 -21.59 -14.01
C GLY A 39 -2.10 -21.04 -14.20
N GLY A 40 -2.93 -20.99 -13.16
CA GLY A 40 -4.28 -20.42 -13.22
C GLY A 40 -4.29 -18.90 -13.17
N ARG A 41 -5.24 -18.26 -13.88
CA ARG A 41 -5.47 -16.82 -13.77
C ARG A 41 -6.04 -16.51 -12.38
N PHE A 42 -5.34 -15.71 -11.61
CA PHE A 42 -5.63 -15.43 -10.21
C PHE A 42 -5.87 -13.94 -10.01
N LEU A 43 -6.97 -13.59 -9.36
CA LEU A 43 -7.28 -12.24 -8.88
C LEU A 43 -7.13 -12.25 -7.37
N SER A 44 -6.23 -11.42 -6.84
CA SER A 44 -5.98 -11.38 -5.39
C SER A 44 -7.14 -10.70 -4.66
N LYS A 45 -7.89 -11.46 -3.88
CA LYS A 45 -9.00 -11.01 -3.03
C LYS A 45 -8.60 -11.21 -1.60
N GLY A 46 -8.23 -10.13 -0.90
CA GLY A 46 -7.56 -10.21 0.38
C GLY A 46 -8.24 -9.50 1.54
N VAL A 47 -7.80 -9.85 2.74
CA VAL A 47 -8.10 -9.15 3.98
C VAL A 47 -6.81 -8.86 4.72
N VAL A 48 -6.66 -7.62 5.18
CA VAL A 48 -5.46 -7.10 5.87
C VAL A 48 -5.50 -7.46 7.35
N SER A 49 -4.33 -7.64 7.97
CA SER A 49 -4.16 -7.88 9.41
C SER A 49 -4.98 -9.05 9.95
N VAL A 50 -4.98 -10.18 9.24
CA VAL A 50 -5.56 -11.42 9.75
C VAL A 50 -4.58 -11.99 10.77
N GLN A 51 -4.71 -11.58 12.03
CA GLN A 51 -3.75 -11.93 13.10
C GLN A 51 -4.45 -12.13 14.44
N PHE A 52 -3.96 -13.12 15.22
CA PHE A 52 -4.47 -13.43 16.54
C PHE A 52 -4.16 -12.32 17.55
N ASP A 53 -2.94 -11.80 17.49
CA ASP A 53 -2.48 -10.66 18.29
C ASP A 53 -2.85 -9.31 17.66
N HIS A 54 -4.12 -9.17 17.26
CA HIS A 54 -4.62 -7.92 16.68
C HIS A 54 -4.41 -6.74 17.65
N ASP A 55 -4.68 -5.54 17.21
CA ASP A 55 -4.38 -4.26 17.86
C ASP A 55 -4.48 -4.22 19.39
N ASN A 56 -3.51 -3.56 20.02
CA ASN A 56 -3.57 -3.26 21.45
C ASN A 56 -4.33 -1.96 21.72
N VAL A 57 -4.92 -1.87 22.90
CA VAL A 57 -5.49 -0.62 23.41
C VAL A 57 -4.36 0.40 23.64
N GLN A 58 -4.55 1.62 23.13
CA GLN A 58 -3.58 2.72 23.23
C GLN A 58 -2.99 2.86 24.63
N GLY A 59 -1.67 2.97 24.72
CA GLY A 59 -0.95 3.13 25.97
C GLY A 59 -0.91 1.88 26.87
N THR A 60 -1.36 0.71 26.38
CA THR A 60 -1.34 -0.56 27.13
C THR A 60 -0.89 -1.73 26.25
N ASP A 61 -0.57 -2.87 26.89
CA ASP A 61 -0.30 -4.14 26.19
C ASP A 61 -1.56 -5.02 26.02
N ARG A 62 -2.72 -4.50 26.42
CA ARG A 62 -3.99 -5.21 26.35
C ARG A 62 -4.44 -5.37 24.91
N ARG A 63 -4.76 -6.61 24.50
CA ARG A 63 -5.21 -6.98 23.15
C ARG A 63 -6.60 -7.64 23.24
N PRO A 64 -7.69 -6.85 23.16
CA PRO A 64 -9.04 -7.34 23.39
C PRO A 64 -9.44 -8.47 22.44
N TYR A 65 -9.08 -8.37 21.15
CA TYR A 65 -9.35 -9.41 20.16
C TYR A 65 -8.68 -10.75 20.53
N ARG A 66 -7.39 -10.72 20.93
CA ARG A 66 -6.67 -11.91 21.39
C ARG A 66 -7.35 -12.53 22.63
N GLU A 67 -7.80 -11.69 23.58
CA GLU A 67 -8.50 -12.13 24.77
C GLU A 67 -9.81 -12.86 24.40
N ALA A 68 -10.60 -12.28 23.48
CA ALA A 68 -11.84 -12.85 22.98
C ALA A 68 -11.61 -14.18 22.24
N CYS A 69 -10.65 -14.20 21.32
CA CYS A 69 -10.30 -15.41 20.57
C CYS A 69 -9.73 -16.51 21.45
N THR A 70 -8.96 -16.18 22.49
CA THR A 70 -8.47 -17.16 23.47
C THR A 70 -9.65 -17.81 24.22
N ARG A 71 -10.64 -17.03 24.65
CA ARG A 71 -11.85 -17.57 25.30
C ARG A 71 -12.67 -18.44 24.36
N LYS A 72 -12.78 -18.06 23.07
CA LYS A 72 -13.64 -18.71 22.08
C LYS A 72 -13.04 -20.00 21.52
N TYR A 73 -11.74 -20.02 21.25
CA TYR A 73 -11.07 -21.11 20.53
C TYR A 73 -10.05 -21.88 21.35
N GLY A 74 -9.63 -21.37 22.49
CA GLY A 74 -8.67 -22.01 23.39
C GLY A 74 -7.21 -21.96 22.94
N SER A 75 -6.92 -21.87 21.62
CA SER A 75 -5.56 -21.77 21.11
C SER A 75 -5.48 -20.92 19.84
N ARG A 76 -4.27 -20.40 19.55
CA ARG A 76 -3.95 -19.67 18.31
C ARG A 76 -4.12 -20.57 17.07
N GLU A 77 -3.74 -21.82 17.15
CA GLU A 77 -3.83 -22.79 16.06
C GLU A 77 -5.30 -23.09 15.69
N ALA A 78 -6.17 -23.21 16.69
CA ALA A 78 -7.60 -23.38 16.46
C ALA A 78 -8.21 -22.13 15.82
N TRP A 79 -7.82 -20.93 16.27
CA TRP A 79 -8.23 -19.68 15.66
C TRP A 79 -7.73 -19.55 14.22
N ARG A 80 -6.44 -19.83 13.93
CA ARG A 80 -5.88 -19.77 12.56
C ARG A 80 -6.70 -20.58 11.58
N ARG A 81 -7.08 -21.77 11.96
CA ARG A 81 -7.92 -22.65 11.12
C ARG A 81 -9.29 -22.04 10.84
N VAL A 82 -9.95 -21.55 11.88
CA VAL A 82 -11.26 -20.91 11.73
C VAL A 82 -11.18 -19.64 10.89
N ALA A 83 -10.17 -18.81 11.10
CA ALA A 83 -9.96 -17.59 10.32
C ALA A 83 -9.73 -17.90 8.84
N ALA A 84 -8.85 -18.87 8.52
CA ALA A 84 -8.59 -19.29 7.14
C ALA A 84 -9.84 -19.85 6.45
N ASP A 85 -10.56 -20.76 7.09
CA ASP A 85 -11.77 -21.39 6.55
C ASP A 85 -12.90 -20.35 6.34
N ARG A 86 -13.04 -19.39 7.26
CA ARG A 86 -14.00 -18.27 7.10
C ARG A 86 -13.67 -17.40 5.91
N LEU A 87 -12.42 -16.96 5.77
CA LEU A 87 -11.99 -16.16 4.61
C LEU A 87 -12.27 -16.89 3.30
N ALA A 88 -11.90 -18.17 3.19
CA ALA A 88 -12.19 -18.99 2.03
C ALA A 88 -13.70 -19.10 1.76
N SER A 89 -14.54 -19.27 2.80
CA SER A 89 -16.00 -19.35 2.68
C SER A 89 -16.64 -18.04 2.19
N TRP A 90 -16.00 -16.90 2.45
CA TRP A 90 -16.43 -15.58 1.92
C TRP A 90 -15.81 -15.27 0.55
N GLY A 91 -15.10 -16.24 -0.05
CA GLY A 91 -14.50 -16.12 -1.37
C GLY A 91 -13.20 -15.31 -1.43
N PHE A 92 -12.61 -14.99 -0.28
CA PHE A 92 -11.25 -14.47 -0.22
C PHE A 92 -10.24 -15.60 -0.46
N ASN A 93 -9.11 -15.26 -1.06
CA ASN A 93 -8.05 -16.20 -1.42
C ASN A 93 -6.64 -15.70 -1.03
N THR A 94 -6.55 -14.53 -0.39
CA THR A 94 -5.27 -13.88 -0.07
C THR A 94 -5.29 -13.31 1.35
N LEU A 95 -4.18 -13.49 2.07
CA LEU A 95 -3.87 -12.75 3.28
C LEU A 95 -3.21 -11.42 2.88
N GLY A 96 -3.81 -10.30 3.26
CA GLY A 96 -3.24 -8.96 3.04
C GLY A 96 -2.09 -8.65 4.01
N ALA A 97 -1.54 -7.45 3.89
CA ALA A 97 -0.42 -6.98 4.72
C ALA A 97 -0.66 -7.21 6.22
N TRP A 98 0.43 -7.47 6.95
CA TRP A 98 0.48 -7.70 8.41
C TRP A 98 -0.31 -8.91 8.93
N SER A 99 -0.79 -9.79 8.06
CA SER A 99 -1.43 -11.04 8.49
C SER A 99 -0.40 -12.03 9.03
N GLU A 100 -0.83 -12.96 9.87
CA GLU A 100 0.01 -14.11 10.29
C GLU A 100 0.23 -15.05 9.09
N PRO A 101 1.48 -15.26 8.62
CA PRO A 101 1.74 -16.12 7.45
C PRO A 101 1.23 -17.56 7.61
N GLU A 102 1.25 -18.08 8.84
CA GLU A 102 0.80 -19.45 9.14
C GLU A 102 -0.70 -19.66 8.90
N VAL A 103 -1.51 -18.60 8.82
CA VAL A 103 -2.93 -18.70 8.46
C VAL A 103 -3.08 -19.19 7.02
N ALA A 104 -2.12 -18.88 6.13
CA ALA A 104 -2.14 -19.32 4.73
C ALA A 104 -2.18 -20.85 4.58
N HIS A 105 -1.59 -21.57 5.53
CA HIS A 105 -1.47 -23.02 5.56
C HIS A 105 -2.48 -23.72 6.50
N ALA A 106 -3.30 -22.95 7.24
CA ALA A 106 -4.09 -23.51 8.36
C ALA A 106 -5.45 -24.06 7.95
N GLY A 107 -6.04 -23.55 6.84
CA GLY A 107 -7.39 -23.91 6.39
C GLY A 107 -7.43 -25.15 5.47
N ALA A 108 -8.64 -25.54 5.12
CA ALA A 108 -8.88 -26.62 4.15
C ALA A 108 -8.47 -26.25 2.70
N VAL A 109 -8.46 -24.95 2.38
CA VAL A 109 -8.03 -24.39 1.09
C VAL A 109 -6.81 -23.51 1.32
N PRO A 110 -5.72 -23.65 0.55
CA PRO A 110 -4.55 -22.78 0.68
C PRO A 110 -4.92 -21.35 0.31
N LEU A 111 -4.37 -20.39 1.06
CA LEU A 111 -4.49 -18.96 0.75
C LEU A 111 -3.14 -18.44 0.26
N ALA A 112 -3.17 -17.51 -0.71
CA ALA A 112 -1.99 -16.72 -1.04
C ALA A 112 -1.65 -15.76 0.10
N SER A 113 -0.40 -15.33 0.20
CA SER A 113 0.06 -14.43 1.25
C SER A 113 0.79 -13.22 0.68
N ALA A 114 0.19 -12.05 0.84
CA ALA A 114 0.83 -10.74 0.67
C ALA A 114 1.05 -10.08 2.04
N ALA A 115 1.35 -10.89 3.06
CA ALA A 115 1.45 -10.43 4.45
C ALA A 115 2.70 -9.60 4.73
N GLY A 116 3.77 -9.81 3.96
CA GLY A 116 5.11 -9.27 4.22
C GLY A 116 5.28 -7.82 3.80
N VAL A 117 5.49 -6.93 4.79
CA VAL A 117 5.97 -5.56 4.58
C VAL A 117 7.42 -5.49 5.10
N VAL A 118 8.38 -5.21 4.20
CA VAL A 118 9.81 -5.28 4.52
C VAL A 118 10.25 -4.08 5.36
N TYR A 119 9.62 -2.91 5.15
CA TYR A 119 9.96 -1.66 5.86
C TYR A 119 11.42 -1.21 5.64
N VAL A 120 11.87 -1.18 4.39
CA VAL A 120 13.29 -0.91 4.07
C VAL A 120 13.73 0.48 4.50
N ALA A 121 12.97 1.53 4.09
CA ALA A 121 13.32 2.92 4.43
C ALA A 121 12.91 3.25 5.87
N THR A 122 11.76 2.79 6.33
CA THR A 122 11.28 3.01 7.69
C THR A 122 12.24 2.46 8.73
N ALA A 123 12.66 1.19 8.60
CA ALA A 123 13.59 0.57 9.55
C ALA A 123 14.99 1.21 9.52
N PHE A 124 15.45 1.70 8.36
CA PHE A 124 16.70 2.46 8.28
C PHE A 124 16.60 3.79 9.02
N GLY A 125 15.49 4.52 8.84
CA GLY A 125 15.23 5.78 9.54
C GLY A 125 15.12 5.59 11.05
N GLU A 126 14.38 4.58 11.51
CA GLU A 126 14.22 4.28 12.94
C GLU A 126 15.55 4.01 13.65
N GLN A 127 16.48 3.27 13.03
CA GLN A 127 17.80 3.03 13.61
C GLN A 127 18.64 4.28 13.78
N ARG A 128 18.33 5.36 13.07
CA ARG A 128 19.05 6.63 13.08
C ARG A 128 18.32 7.75 13.81
N GLY A 129 17.14 7.44 14.37
CA GLY A 129 16.30 8.42 15.06
C GLY A 129 15.68 9.45 14.14
N GLY A 130 15.60 9.15 12.84
CA GLY A 130 15.10 10.03 11.80
C GLY A 130 13.77 9.58 11.19
N TRP A 131 13.26 10.38 10.30
CA TRP A 131 12.01 10.18 9.59
C TRP A 131 12.18 9.18 8.40
N PRO A 132 11.12 8.45 7.95
CA PRO A 132 11.26 7.30 7.03
C PRO A 132 12.05 7.50 5.75
N LEU A 133 12.09 8.72 5.18
CA LEU A 133 12.86 9.01 3.96
C LEU A 133 14.13 9.84 4.23
N CYS A 134 14.52 10.04 5.50
CA CYS A 134 15.46 11.09 5.89
C CYS A 134 16.82 11.04 5.19
N ASP A 135 17.51 9.93 5.14
CA ASP A 135 18.85 9.92 4.53
C ASP A 135 19.14 8.68 3.66
N ILE A 136 18.22 8.37 2.74
CA ILE A 136 18.38 7.24 1.81
C ILE A 136 19.55 7.40 0.82
N PHE A 137 20.17 8.58 0.72
CA PHE A 137 21.43 8.81 -0.01
C PHE A 137 22.67 8.48 0.82
N ASP A 138 22.52 8.13 2.11
CA ASP A 138 23.62 7.60 2.89
C ASP A 138 24.19 6.35 2.22
N PRO A 139 25.54 6.25 2.04
CA PRO A 139 26.18 5.06 1.48
C PRO A 139 25.83 3.77 2.22
N GLU A 140 25.51 3.82 3.51
CA GLU A 140 25.14 2.66 4.31
C GLU A 140 23.72 2.15 4.02
N PHE A 141 22.84 2.96 3.40
CA PHE A 141 21.45 2.56 3.10
C PHE A 141 21.38 1.28 2.26
N GLU A 142 22.23 1.15 1.24
CA GLU A 142 22.23 -0.03 0.37
C GLU A 142 22.68 -1.30 1.12
N GLN A 143 23.69 -1.18 1.95
CA GLN A 143 24.18 -2.31 2.76
C GLN A 143 23.11 -2.73 3.78
N PHE A 144 22.47 -1.74 4.43
CA PHE A 144 21.37 -1.97 5.35
C PHE A 144 20.21 -2.68 4.65
N ALA A 145 19.73 -2.14 3.52
CA ALA A 145 18.62 -2.70 2.75
C ALA A 145 18.84 -4.17 2.40
N ARG A 146 20.06 -4.53 1.93
CA ARG A 146 20.44 -5.91 1.61
C ARG A 146 20.41 -6.83 2.84
N ALA A 147 20.92 -6.37 3.97
CA ALA A 147 20.94 -7.16 5.21
C ALA A 147 19.53 -7.34 5.76
N HIS A 148 18.72 -6.27 5.74
CA HIS A 148 17.36 -6.24 6.24
C HIS A 148 16.42 -7.12 5.38
N ALA A 149 16.44 -6.96 4.06
CA ALA A 149 15.67 -7.80 3.15
C ALA A 149 16.02 -9.28 3.29
N ARG A 150 17.31 -9.62 3.43
CA ARG A 150 17.74 -11.00 3.69
C ARG A 150 17.14 -11.56 4.98
N LYS A 151 17.11 -10.77 6.05
CA LYS A 151 16.50 -11.17 7.33
C LYS A 151 15.01 -11.44 7.21
N VAL A 152 14.30 -10.61 6.43
CA VAL A 152 12.83 -10.65 6.33
C VAL A 152 12.37 -11.65 5.26
N CYS A 153 12.94 -11.61 4.06
CA CYS A 153 12.42 -12.33 2.90
C CYS A 153 12.95 -13.77 2.79
N THR A 154 14.25 -14.00 3.06
CA THR A 154 14.88 -15.32 2.84
C THR A 154 14.20 -16.48 3.59
N PRO A 155 13.67 -16.32 4.83
CA PRO A 155 13.01 -17.42 5.52
C PRO A 155 11.78 -17.98 4.81
N GLN A 156 11.18 -17.24 3.89
CA GLN A 156 9.96 -17.62 3.15
C GLN A 156 10.19 -17.67 1.63
N SER A 157 11.45 -17.59 1.17
CA SER A 157 11.76 -17.49 -0.26
C SER A 157 11.36 -18.72 -1.10
N ASP A 158 11.18 -19.87 -0.47
CA ASP A 158 10.75 -21.11 -1.14
C ASP A 158 9.26 -21.45 -0.86
N ASP A 159 8.51 -20.58 -0.18
CA ASP A 159 7.11 -20.81 0.14
C ASP A 159 6.18 -20.38 -1.01
N PRO A 160 5.56 -21.31 -1.77
CA PRO A 160 4.71 -20.96 -2.89
C PRO A 160 3.42 -20.24 -2.50
N HIS A 161 3.10 -20.10 -1.21
CA HIS A 161 1.99 -19.27 -0.75
C HIS A 161 2.30 -17.78 -0.81
N VAL A 162 3.57 -17.39 -0.75
CA VAL A 162 3.95 -15.97 -0.80
C VAL A 162 3.68 -15.42 -2.20
N LEU A 163 2.90 -14.36 -2.27
CA LEU A 163 2.61 -13.64 -3.51
C LEU A 163 3.71 -12.61 -3.82
N GLY A 164 4.22 -11.98 -2.79
CA GLY A 164 5.27 -10.97 -2.91
C GLY A 164 5.45 -10.14 -1.65
N TRP A 165 6.35 -9.15 -1.76
CA TRP A 165 6.81 -8.30 -0.67
C TRP A 165 6.48 -6.84 -0.93
N PHE A 166 5.82 -6.18 0.01
CA PHE A 166 5.75 -4.71 0.02
C PHE A 166 7.06 -4.14 0.54
N THR A 167 7.52 -3.05 -0.05
CA THR A 167 8.80 -2.43 0.32
C THR A 167 8.71 -1.62 1.61
N ASP A 168 7.64 -0.87 1.78
CA ASP A 168 7.25 -0.06 2.95
C ASP A 168 5.73 0.17 2.93
N ASN A 169 5.23 1.05 3.80
CA ASN A 169 3.82 1.46 3.85
C ASN A 169 3.70 2.98 3.91
N GLU A 170 2.97 3.55 2.95
CA GLU A 170 2.52 4.95 2.95
C GLU A 170 3.65 5.97 3.20
N LEU A 171 4.80 5.76 2.58
CA LEU A 171 5.87 6.77 2.64
C LEU A 171 5.36 8.10 2.07
N PRO A 172 5.71 9.23 2.68
CA PRO A 172 5.31 10.54 2.17
C PRO A 172 6.14 10.91 0.93
N TRP A 173 5.45 11.39 -0.09
CA TRP A 173 6.06 11.84 -1.35
C TRP A 173 5.84 13.34 -1.60
N GLY A 174 5.34 14.05 -0.59
CA GLY A 174 5.01 15.46 -0.57
C GLY A 174 3.96 15.75 0.50
N PRO A 175 3.31 16.91 0.46
CA PRO A 175 2.29 17.30 1.43
C PRO A 175 1.10 16.33 1.44
N ASP A 176 0.72 15.87 2.62
CA ASP A 176 -0.39 14.98 2.86
C ASP A 176 -1.04 15.25 4.24
N TRP A 177 -1.78 14.29 4.81
CA TRP A 177 -2.43 14.44 6.12
C TRP A 177 -1.45 14.60 7.29
N ARG A 178 -0.17 14.27 7.10
CA ARG A 178 0.89 14.38 8.14
C ARG A 178 1.54 15.75 8.19
N GLY A 179 1.42 16.54 7.13
CA GLY A 179 1.98 17.89 7.06
C GLY A 179 1.90 18.53 5.69
N GLU A 180 2.03 19.84 5.68
CA GLU A 180 1.89 20.68 4.48
C GLU A 180 3.24 20.96 3.76
N ASN A 181 4.35 20.38 4.25
CA ASN A 181 5.67 20.68 3.72
C ASN A 181 6.09 19.74 2.60
N GLU A 182 6.61 20.32 1.53
CA GLU A 182 7.29 19.58 0.47
C GLU A 182 8.57 18.89 0.98
N LEU A 183 8.95 17.77 0.37
CA LEU A 183 10.16 17.03 0.74
C LEU A 183 11.43 17.83 0.52
N LEU A 184 11.53 18.57 -0.59
CA LEU A 184 12.74 19.34 -0.93
C LEU A 184 13.10 20.37 0.13
N PRO A 185 12.22 21.35 0.49
CA PRO A 185 12.53 22.31 1.54
C PRO A 185 12.70 21.66 2.92
N THR A 186 12.05 20.53 3.20
CA THR A 186 12.21 19.78 4.44
C THR A 186 13.63 19.21 4.55
N ILE A 187 14.09 18.52 3.50
CA ILE A 187 15.42 17.90 3.47
C ILE A 187 16.54 18.95 3.45
N LEU A 188 16.36 20.07 2.77
CA LEU A 188 17.36 21.15 2.77
C LEU A 188 17.67 21.66 4.19
N ARG A 189 16.72 21.56 5.12
CA ARG A 189 16.84 21.97 6.53
C ARG A 189 17.18 20.82 7.48
N ALA A 190 17.07 19.57 7.03
CA ALA A 190 17.31 18.41 7.88
C ALA A 190 18.80 18.29 8.25
N MET A 191 19.11 18.39 9.54
CA MET A 191 20.49 18.27 10.05
C MET A 191 20.92 16.80 10.17
N ASP A 192 19.97 15.90 10.30
CA ASP A 192 20.11 14.46 10.43
C ASP A 192 20.15 13.71 9.06
N ALA A 193 19.98 14.42 7.95
CA ALA A 193 20.02 13.88 6.60
C ALA A 193 21.09 14.55 5.69
N PRO A 194 22.39 14.51 6.06
CA PRO A 194 23.44 15.25 5.36
C PRO A 194 23.67 14.80 3.92
N PHE A 195 23.42 13.54 3.58
CA PHE A 195 23.62 13.01 2.22
C PHE A 195 22.44 13.40 1.34
N SER A 196 21.21 13.25 1.81
CA SER A 196 20.00 13.66 1.09
C SER A 196 19.99 15.19 0.89
N ARG A 197 20.43 15.96 1.88
CA ARG A 197 20.60 17.42 1.75
C ARG A 197 21.61 17.79 0.66
N ARG A 198 22.76 17.09 0.59
CA ARG A 198 23.73 17.29 -0.51
C ARG A 198 23.14 16.97 -1.88
N ALA A 199 22.36 15.89 -1.97
CA ALA A 199 21.66 15.55 -3.21
C ALA A 199 20.66 16.61 -3.63
N ALA A 200 19.88 17.16 -2.67
CA ALA A 200 18.95 18.26 -2.91
C ALA A 200 19.66 19.53 -3.40
N LEU A 201 20.77 19.92 -2.76
CA LEU A 201 21.58 21.06 -3.18
C LEU A 201 22.20 20.85 -4.57
N ALA A 202 22.69 19.65 -4.84
CA ALA A 202 23.25 19.32 -6.17
C ALA A 202 22.18 19.39 -7.26
N LEU A 203 20.96 18.92 -7.00
CA LEU A 203 19.83 19.05 -7.92
C LEU A 203 19.58 20.52 -8.28
N LEU A 204 19.46 21.40 -7.26
CA LEU A 204 19.18 22.82 -7.48
C LEU A 204 20.34 23.52 -8.20
N LYS A 205 21.58 23.27 -7.80
CA LYS A 205 22.77 23.83 -8.48
C LYS A 205 22.90 23.40 -9.93
N ASN A 206 22.37 22.25 -10.29
CA ASN A 206 22.35 21.77 -11.69
C ASN A 206 21.20 22.37 -12.51
N ARG A 207 20.16 22.88 -11.85
CA ARG A 207 18.97 23.47 -12.52
C ARG A 207 19.08 24.98 -12.72
N TYR A 208 19.92 25.65 -11.93
CA TYR A 208 20.08 27.11 -11.93
C TYR A 208 21.56 27.48 -12.10
N ASP A 209 21.82 28.45 -12.99
CA ASP A 209 23.19 28.95 -13.24
C ASP A 209 23.80 29.68 -12.04
N GLY A 210 22.96 30.15 -11.10
CA GLY A 210 23.40 30.81 -9.89
C GLY A 210 22.27 31.13 -8.93
N ILE A 211 22.64 31.68 -7.76
CA ILE A 211 21.69 32.00 -6.68
C ILE A 211 20.65 33.03 -7.11
N ASP A 212 21.00 33.96 -7.99
CA ASP A 212 20.07 34.99 -8.46
C ASP A 212 18.94 34.39 -9.30
N GLN A 213 19.26 33.43 -10.17
CA GLN A 213 18.26 32.73 -10.95
C GLN A 213 17.35 31.88 -10.07
N PHE A 214 17.91 31.20 -9.08
CA PHE A 214 17.14 30.47 -8.07
C PHE A 214 16.21 31.40 -7.28
N ASN A 215 16.73 32.53 -6.79
CA ASN A 215 15.94 33.53 -6.06
C ASN A 215 14.75 34.03 -6.87
N ALA A 216 14.94 34.28 -8.16
CA ALA A 216 13.86 34.70 -9.05
C ALA A 216 12.80 33.61 -9.21
N ALA A 217 13.20 32.34 -9.32
CA ALA A 217 12.31 31.20 -9.49
C ALA A 217 11.52 30.84 -8.22
N TRP A 218 12.15 30.96 -7.04
CA TRP A 218 11.54 30.62 -5.76
C TRP A 218 11.01 31.85 -5.00
N GLN A 219 11.09 33.03 -5.59
CA GLN A 219 10.69 34.30 -4.98
C GLN A 219 11.30 34.53 -3.59
N CYS A 220 12.59 34.27 -3.49
CA CYS A 220 13.37 34.45 -2.26
C CYS A 220 14.57 35.41 -2.49
N THR A 221 15.31 35.74 -1.45
CA THR A 221 16.41 36.70 -1.47
C THR A 221 17.62 36.18 -0.68
N LEU A 222 18.17 35.04 -1.14
CA LEU A 222 19.36 34.45 -0.53
C LEU A 222 20.63 35.08 -1.11
N SER A 223 21.67 35.26 -0.30
CA SER A 223 22.95 35.78 -0.75
C SER A 223 23.86 34.71 -1.34
N SER A 224 23.64 33.46 -0.95
CA SER A 224 24.44 32.31 -1.39
C SER A 224 23.66 31.00 -1.28
N TRP A 225 24.18 29.92 -1.90
CA TRP A 225 23.67 28.57 -1.73
C TRP A 225 23.78 28.06 -0.28
N ASP A 226 24.72 28.59 0.50
CA ASP A 226 24.88 28.19 1.91
C ASP A 226 23.74 28.71 2.77
N ASP A 227 23.16 29.88 2.44
CA ASP A 227 22.00 30.44 3.12
C ASP A 227 20.76 29.53 2.98
N LEU A 228 20.66 28.78 1.90
CA LEU A 228 19.56 27.83 1.68
C LEU A 228 19.48 26.74 2.75
N THR A 229 20.60 26.42 3.39
CA THR A 229 20.70 25.41 4.44
C THR A 229 20.83 25.99 5.85
N ALA A 230 21.15 27.27 5.97
CA ALA A 230 21.43 27.95 7.24
C ALA A 230 20.22 28.73 7.78
N ALA A 231 19.42 29.34 6.90
CA ALA A 231 18.26 30.12 7.28
C ALA A 231 16.96 29.33 7.12
N PRO A 232 15.94 29.53 7.98
CA PRO A 232 14.61 29.07 7.66
C PRO A 232 14.17 29.77 6.37
N LEU A 233 14.01 29.00 5.28
CA LEU A 233 13.29 29.50 4.13
C LEU A 233 11.94 29.99 4.63
N GLN A 234 11.58 31.23 4.34
CA GLN A 234 10.19 31.62 4.44
C GLN A 234 9.41 30.58 3.63
N ALA A 235 8.41 29.98 4.27
CA ALA A 235 7.57 29.01 3.53
C ALA A 235 7.12 29.69 2.25
N PRO A 236 7.33 29.10 1.07
CA PRO A 236 6.84 29.69 -0.17
C PRO A 236 5.33 29.88 0.01
N PRO A 237 4.75 30.93 -0.56
CA PRO A 237 3.32 31.21 -0.47
C PRO A 237 2.48 30.21 -1.27
N PHE A 238 3.07 29.06 -1.64
CA PHE A 238 2.50 28.05 -2.48
C PHE A 238 2.27 26.77 -1.68
N SER A 239 1.08 26.20 -1.81
CA SER A 239 0.72 24.94 -1.18
C SER A 239 0.00 24.02 -2.15
N ARG A 240 0.12 22.72 -1.90
CA ARG A 240 -0.67 21.65 -2.50
C ARG A 240 -0.83 20.54 -1.48
N ASN A 241 -1.74 19.63 -1.71
CA ASN A 241 -1.90 18.45 -0.87
C ASN A 241 -2.30 17.25 -1.73
N PHE A 242 -1.51 16.21 -1.73
CA PHE A 242 -1.73 15.03 -2.56
C PHE A 242 -2.87 14.16 -2.03
N PHE A 243 -3.06 14.13 -0.72
CA PHE A 243 -4.10 13.32 -0.10
C PHE A 243 -5.51 13.90 -0.35
N THR A 244 -5.66 15.21 -0.27
CA THR A 244 -6.93 15.90 -0.57
C THR A 244 -7.09 16.21 -2.06
N ASN A 245 -6.07 15.93 -2.87
CA ASN A 245 -5.98 16.29 -4.28
C ASN A 245 -6.16 17.81 -4.56
N ASP A 246 -5.75 18.65 -3.59
CA ASP A 246 -5.71 20.10 -3.78
C ASP A 246 -4.40 20.48 -4.49
N ARG A 247 -4.49 20.64 -5.79
CA ARG A 247 -3.36 20.93 -6.68
C ARG A 247 -3.56 22.21 -7.50
N ALA A 248 -4.49 23.06 -7.09
CA ALA A 248 -4.88 24.26 -7.84
C ALA A 248 -3.71 25.22 -8.13
N GLN A 249 -2.75 25.32 -7.20
CA GLN A 249 -1.61 26.22 -7.33
C GLN A 249 -0.45 25.67 -8.19
N GLU A 250 -0.45 24.40 -8.55
CA GLU A 250 0.60 23.80 -9.38
C GLU A 250 0.72 24.45 -10.77
N HIS A 251 -0.39 25.00 -11.27
CA HIS A 251 -0.47 25.65 -12.57
C HIS A 251 -0.26 27.17 -12.50
N ASP A 252 0.01 27.73 -11.31
CA ASP A 252 0.35 29.14 -11.18
C ASP A 252 1.73 29.38 -11.82
N PRO A 253 1.86 30.29 -12.80
CA PRO A 253 3.14 30.60 -13.44
C PRO A 253 4.24 31.03 -12.45
N ILE A 254 3.85 31.58 -11.30
CA ILE A 254 4.77 32.02 -10.25
C ILE A 254 5.27 30.83 -9.41
N ALA A 255 4.42 29.82 -9.19
CA ALA A 255 4.72 28.65 -8.36
C ALA A 255 5.31 27.47 -9.15
N CYS A 256 5.17 27.45 -10.48
CA CYS A 256 5.50 26.29 -11.30
C CYS A 256 6.96 25.83 -11.16
N ALA A 257 7.91 26.75 -11.04
CA ALA A 257 9.32 26.40 -10.89
C ALA A 257 9.59 25.73 -9.54
N TYR A 258 8.99 26.23 -8.47
CA TYR A 258 9.07 25.65 -7.13
C TYR A 258 8.54 24.23 -7.09
N PHE A 259 7.32 23.98 -7.60
CA PHE A 259 6.73 22.65 -7.62
C PHE A 259 7.49 21.69 -8.55
N ALA A 260 7.98 22.17 -9.70
CA ALA A 260 8.81 21.36 -10.58
C ALA A 260 10.13 20.91 -9.92
N ASP A 261 10.72 21.72 -9.05
CA ASP A 261 11.90 21.34 -8.27
C ASP A 261 11.55 20.33 -7.16
N CYS A 262 10.41 20.53 -6.48
CA CYS A 262 9.91 19.59 -5.47
C CYS A 262 9.63 18.21 -6.10
N ASP A 263 8.97 18.19 -7.26
CA ASP A 263 8.67 16.95 -8.00
C ASP A 263 9.94 16.25 -8.50
N ALA A 264 10.90 17.02 -8.99
CA ALA A 264 12.19 16.48 -9.43
C ALA A 264 12.95 15.83 -8.27
N PHE A 265 12.90 16.44 -7.09
CA PHE A 265 13.56 15.88 -5.90
C PHE A 265 12.81 14.67 -5.34
N ALA A 266 11.47 14.68 -5.30
CA ALA A 266 10.67 13.52 -4.94
C ALA A 266 10.96 12.34 -5.86
N GLY A 267 11.07 12.58 -7.18
CA GLY A 267 11.49 11.58 -8.16
C GLY A 267 12.90 11.03 -7.91
N LEU A 268 13.86 11.90 -7.56
CA LEU A 268 15.22 11.49 -7.22
C LEU A 268 15.26 10.60 -5.96
N LEU A 269 14.47 10.94 -4.95
CA LEU A 269 14.27 10.10 -3.76
C LEU A 269 13.65 8.76 -4.13
N ALA A 270 12.57 8.76 -4.93
CA ALA A 270 11.87 7.55 -5.35
C ALA A 270 12.77 6.61 -6.16
N GLU A 271 13.55 7.17 -7.10
CA GLU A 271 14.54 6.42 -7.89
C GLU A 271 15.55 5.70 -7.00
N ARG A 272 16.14 6.42 -6.02
CA ARG A 272 17.11 5.84 -5.09
C ARG A 272 16.47 4.79 -4.19
N TYR A 273 15.34 5.12 -3.59
CA TYR A 273 14.63 4.24 -2.65
C TYR A 273 14.17 2.94 -3.32
N LEU A 274 13.41 3.06 -4.42
CA LEU A 274 12.80 1.89 -5.06
C LEU A 274 13.83 1.00 -5.75
N SER A 275 14.87 1.58 -6.37
CA SER A 275 15.95 0.79 -6.98
C SER A 275 16.68 -0.05 -5.95
N VAL A 276 17.06 0.54 -4.80
CA VAL A 276 17.78 -0.15 -3.74
C VAL A 276 16.90 -1.20 -3.07
N SER A 277 15.66 -0.84 -2.71
CA SER A 277 14.73 -1.73 -2.01
C SER A 277 14.35 -2.94 -2.88
N ALA A 278 13.99 -2.72 -4.15
CA ALA A 278 13.66 -3.81 -5.06
C ALA A 278 14.86 -4.72 -5.35
N ALA A 279 16.06 -4.16 -5.54
CA ALA A 279 17.26 -4.95 -5.74
C ALA A 279 17.61 -5.78 -4.48
N ALA A 280 17.44 -5.24 -3.29
CA ALA A 280 17.67 -5.93 -2.02
C ALA A 280 16.70 -7.10 -1.82
N ILE A 281 15.41 -6.87 -2.09
CA ILE A 281 14.37 -7.90 -2.00
C ILE A 281 14.63 -9.02 -3.01
N ARG A 282 14.84 -8.71 -4.30
CA ARG A 282 15.12 -9.72 -5.34
C ARG A 282 16.41 -10.53 -5.08
N ALA A 283 17.40 -9.91 -4.44
CA ALA A 283 18.63 -10.62 -4.05
C ALA A 283 18.41 -11.56 -2.85
N ALA A 284 17.45 -11.27 -1.98
CA ALA A 284 17.09 -12.08 -0.81
C ALA A 284 16.08 -13.18 -1.16
N ASP A 285 15.20 -12.89 -2.14
CA ASP A 285 14.12 -13.74 -2.58
C ASP A 285 13.91 -13.55 -4.10
N PRO A 286 14.46 -14.45 -4.92
CA PRO A 286 14.32 -14.36 -6.37
C PRO A 286 13.00 -14.90 -6.91
N ASN A 287 12.17 -15.53 -6.08
CA ASN A 287 10.97 -16.24 -6.49
C ASN A 287 9.69 -15.39 -6.41
N HIS A 288 9.67 -14.38 -5.53
CA HIS A 288 8.46 -13.63 -5.24
C HIS A 288 8.52 -12.19 -5.74
N LEU A 289 7.35 -11.61 -5.95
CA LEU A 289 7.17 -10.30 -6.57
C LEU A 289 7.51 -9.15 -5.62
N VAL A 290 7.93 -8.02 -6.18
CA VAL A 290 8.02 -6.73 -5.49
C VAL A 290 6.71 -5.98 -5.69
N LEU A 291 5.91 -5.87 -4.63
CA LEU A 291 4.54 -5.34 -4.66
C LEU A 291 4.45 -3.81 -4.47
N GLY A 292 5.59 -3.12 -4.35
CA GLY A 292 5.65 -1.68 -4.18
C GLY A 292 5.46 -1.19 -2.75
N ALA A 293 5.26 0.13 -2.61
CA ALA A 293 5.34 0.86 -1.35
C ALA A 293 3.98 1.20 -0.73
N ARG A 294 2.88 0.62 -1.18
CA ARG A 294 1.52 0.86 -0.68
C ARG A 294 1.21 2.37 -0.63
N PHE A 295 1.20 3.00 -1.80
CA PHE A 295 1.00 4.45 -1.91
C PHE A 295 -0.37 4.86 -1.38
N ALA A 296 -0.43 5.89 -0.53
CA ALA A 296 -1.67 6.40 0.04
C ALA A 296 -2.41 7.40 -0.87
N TYR A 297 -1.77 7.84 -1.95
CA TYR A 297 -2.27 8.79 -2.96
C TYR A 297 -1.43 8.68 -4.23
N VAL A 298 -1.84 9.35 -5.30
CA VAL A 298 -1.02 9.48 -6.53
C VAL A 298 0.02 10.57 -6.29
N PRO A 299 1.31 10.23 -6.16
CA PRO A 299 2.39 11.19 -5.95
C PRO A 299 2.76 11.91 -7.26
N PRO A 300 3.77 12.80 -7.27
CA PRO A 300 4.30 13.37 -8.50
C PRO A 300 4.67 12.31 -9.54
N GLN A 301 4.49 12.63 -10.83
CA GLN A 301 4.70 11.69 -11.94
C GLN A 301 6.09 11.04 -11.92
N ASN A 302 7.14 11.77 -11.51
CA ASN A 302 8.50 11.23 -11.40
C ASN A 302 8.59 10.06 -10.39
N VAL A 303 7.77 10.07 -9.34
CA VAL A 303 7.66 8.98 -8.35
C VAL A 303 6.90 7.80 -8.94
N VAL A 304 5.80 8.07 -9.65
CA VAL A 304 5.01 7.05 -10.37
C VAL A 304 5.90 6.31 -11.39
N ASP A 305 6.69 7.06 -12.16
CA ASP A 305 7.63 6.50 -13.15
C ASP A 305 8.69 5.61 -12.50
N ALA A 306 9.22 6.01 -11.34
CA ALA A 306 10.16 5.18 -10.59
C ALA A 306 9.49 3.88 -10.11
N ALA A 307 8.24 3.95 -9.61
CA ALA A 307 7.49 2.76 -9.22
C ALA A 307 7.29 1.80 -10.41
N GLY A 308 6.93 2.31 -11.58
CA GLY A 308 6.80 1.52 -12.81
C GLY A 308 8.09 0.82 -13.25
N ARG A 309 9.25 1.43 -12.99
CA ARG A 309 10.55 0.83 -13.33
C ARG A 309 10.97 -0.31 -12.39
N TYR A 310 10.71 -0.18 -11.11
CA TYR A 310 11.30 -1.07 -10.10
C TYR A 310 10.35 -2.08 -9.47
N CYS A 311 9.04 -1.82 -9.49
CA CYS A 311 8.05 -2.73 -8.92
C CYS A 311 7.46 -3.65 -9.99
N ASP A 312 7.09 -4.87 -9.59
CA ASP A 312 6.35 -5.81 -10.44
C ASP A 312 4.84 -5.51 -10.40
N VAL A 313 4.38 -4.99 -9.27
CA VAL A 313 3.01 -4.54 -9.00
C VAL A 313 3.08 -3.19 -8.29
N ILE A 314 2.19 -2.26 -8.60
CA ILE A 314 2.06 -1.01 -7.86
C ILE A 314 0.90 -1.16 -6.86
N SER A 315 1.23 -1.21 -5.58
CA SER A 315 0.22 -1.26 -4.51
C SER A 315 -0.17 0.13 -4.05
N VAL A 316 -1.47 0.32 -3.84
CA VAL A 316 -2.07 1.58 -3.39
C VAL A 316 -3.03 1.34 -2.23
N ASN A 317 -3.08 2.27 -1.27
CA ASN A 317 -4.07 2.31 -0.22
C ASN A 317 -5.03 3.44 -0.58
N CYS A 318 -6.25 3.10 -0.97
CA CYS A 318 -7.19 4.08 -1.52
C CYS A 318 -8.48 4.08 -0.71
N TYR A 319 -8.62 5.07 0.16
CA TYR A 319 -9.80 5.26 1.01
C TYR A 319 -10.82 6.25 0.43
N ASP A 320 -10.69 6.62 -0.84
CA ASP A 320 -11.69 7.41 -1.54
C ASP A 320 -13.00 6.64 -1.71
N PRO A 321 -14.12 7.32 -1.96
CA PRO A 321 -15.39 6.65 -2.23
C PRO A 321 -15.41 5.72 -3.44
N LEU A 322 -14.49 5.94 -4.41
CA LEU A 322 -14.24 5.13 -5.62
C LEU A 322 -12.74 5.13 -5.94
N PRO A 323 -12.18 4.04 -6.48
CA PRO A 323 -10.75 3.91 -6.72
C PRO A 323 -10.28 4.37 -8.11
N ASP A 324 -11.19 4.77 -8.99
CA ASP A 324 -10.92 4.97 -10.43
C ASP A 324 -9.75 5.93 -10.67
N ALA A 325 -9.81 7.13 -10.10
CA ALA A 325 -8.76 8.15 -10.28
C ALA A 325 -7.38 7.70 -9.78
N VAL A 326 -7.34 6.91 -8.69
CA VAL A 326 -6.07 6.39 -8.16
C VAL A 326 -5.51 5.31 -9.08
N ILE A 327 -6.33 4.36 -9.56
CA ILE A 327 -5.86 3.33 -10.50
C ILE A 327 -5.41 3.96 -11.82
N GLU A 328 -6.16 4.94 -12.35
CA GLU A 328 -5.82 5.67 -13.58
C GLU A 328 -4.49 6.42 -13.44
N GLY A 329 -4.21 7.01 -12.27
CA GLY A 329 -2.96 7.71 -12.00
C GLY A 329 -1.70 6.85 -12.14
N TYR A 330 -1.84 5.53 -12.10
CA TYR A 330 -0.72 4.58 -12.30
C TYR A 330 -0.78 3.81 -13.62
N ALA A 331 -1.84 3.97 -14.41
CA ALA A 331 -2.08 3.14 -15.60
C ALA A 331 -0.98 3.27 -16.67
N GLU A 332 -0.40 4.46 -16.83
CA GLU A 332 0.67 4.71 -17.83
C GLU A 332 2.00 4.03 -17.50
N THR A 333 2.17 3.50 -16.30
CA THR A 333 3.38 2.76 -15.92
C THR A 333 3.54 1.43 -16.64
N GLY A 334 2.47 0.90 -17.24
CA GLY A 334 2.45 -0.43 -17.82
C GLY A 334 2.58 -1.56 -16.78
N ARG A 335 2.30 -1.27 -15.49
CA ARG A 335 2.29 -2.24 -14.39
C ARG A 335 0.87 -2.43 -13.86
N PRO A 336 0.56 -3.62 -13.33
CA PRO A 336 -0.71 -3.84 -12.66
C PRO A 336 -0.80 -3.10 -11.33
N CYS A 337 -2.03 -2.72 -10.94
CA CYS A 337 -2.34 -2.05 -9.70
C CYS A 337 -3.04 -3.01 -8.71
N LEU A 338 -2.54 -3.06 -7.48
CA LEU A 338 -3.14 -3.76 -6.36
C LEU A 338 -3.69 -2.75 -5.35
N ILE A 339 -4.99 -2.76 -5.07
CA ILE A 339 -5.54 -2.02 -3.94
C ILE A 339 -5.17 -2.77 -2.67
N GLY A 340 -4.17 -2.25 -1.94
CA GLY A 340 -3.62 -2.86 -0.73
C GLY A 340 -4.46 -2.59 0.52
N GLU A 341 -5.21 -1.47 0.51
CA GLU A 341 -6.16 -1.11 1.56
C GLU A 341 -7.32 -0.29 1.01
N TYR A 342 -8.51 -0.56 1.51
CA TYR A 342 -9.70 0.26 1.44
C TYR A 342 -10.72 -0.23 2.47
N SER A 343 -11.61 0.63 2.95
CA SER A 343 -12.67 0.25 3.86
C SER A 343 -13.80 1.27 3.89
N PHE A 344 -14.91 0.87 4.51
CA PHE A 344 -16.04 1.71 4.87
C PHE A 344 -16.36 1.46 6.35
N ARG A 345 -16.73 2.50 7.11
CA ARG A 345 -17.01 2.44 8.54
C ARG A 345 -18.51 2.59 8.80
N GLY A 346 -19.09 1.74 9.66
CA GLY A 346 -20.51 1.79 10.03
C GLY A 346 -20.71 2.46 11.39
N ASP A 347 -21.60 3.43 11.47
CA ASP A 347 -21.87 4.18 12.70
C ASP A 347 -22.73 3.38 13.71
N ASP A 348 -23.41 2.33 13.24
CA ASP A 348 -24.23 1.44 14.06
C ASP A 348 -23.45 0.29 14.73
N ALA A 349 -22.14 0.23 14.57
CA ALA A 349 -21.29 -0.78 15.21
C ALA A 349 -21.09 -0.57 16.73
N GLY A 350 -21.47 0.59 17.26
CA GLY A 350 -21.25 0.94 18.66
C GLY A 350 -19.79 1.35 18.96
N LEU A 351 -18.98 1.60 17.92
CA LEU A 351 -17.64 2.15 18.04
C LEU A 351 -17.63 3.66 17.83
N PRO A 352 -16.67 4.40 18.39
CA PRO A 352 -16.62 5.87 18.27
C PRO A 352 -16.46 6.36 16.82
N ASN A 353 -15.66 5.64 16.00
CA ASN A 353 -15.33 6.04 14.63
C ASN A 353 -14.78 7.48 14.52
N THR A 354 -14.08 7.97 15.55
CA THR A 354 -13.59 9.35 15.59
C THR A 354 -12.29 9.53 14.82
N HIS A 355 -11.45 8.50 14.80
CA HIS A 355 -10.18 8.48 14.08
C HIS A 355 -10.17 7.33 13.07
N GLY A 356 -9.66 7.59 11.88
CA GLY A 356 -9.53 6.60 10.82
C GLY A 356 -9.85 7.17 9.43
N ALA A 357 -9.41 6.46 8.40
CA ALA A 357 -9.58 6.82 7.00
C ALA A 357 -10.89 6.26 6.40
N GLY A 358 -11.26 6.74 5.23
CA GLY A 358 -12.36 6.24 4.42
C GLY A 358 -13.75 6.70 4.85
N PRO A 359 -14.74 6.44 3.99
CA PRO A 359 -16.09 6.91 4.17
C PRO A 359 -16.79 6.30 5.39
N ARG A 360 -17.56 7.12 6.10
CA ARG A 360 -18.53 6.68 7.12
C ARG A 360 -19.88 6.45 6.50
N THR A 361 -20.59 5.43 6.96
CA THR A 361 -21.95 5.09 6.56
C THR A 361 -22.82 4.91 7.81
N PRO A 362 -24.12 5.22 7.75
CA PRO A 362 -24.98 5.10 8.92
C PRO A 362 -25.13 3.67 9.46
N THR A 363 -24.95 2.65 8.59
CA THR A 363 -25.28 1.26 8.93
C THR A 363 -24.30 0.24 8.32
N GLN A 364 -24.31 -1.00 8.84
CA GLN A 364 -23.58 -2.13 8.25
C GLN A 364 -24.02 -2.44 6.82
N ARG A 365 -25.30 -2.22 6.50
CA ARG A 365 -25.80 -2.28 5.11
C ARG A 365 -25.08 -1.25 4.23
N GLY A 366 -24.92 -0.02 4.70
CA GLY A 366 -24.16 1.02 3.98
C GLY A 366 -22.71 0.63 3.73
N ARG A 367 -22.07 -0.08 4.68
CA ARG A 367 -20.72 -0.67 4.48
C ARG A 367 -20.72 -1.69 3.35
N ALA A 368 -21.71 -2.59 3.34
CA ALA A 368 -21.88 -3.62 2.31
C ALA A 368 -22.10 -3.01 0.91
N GLU A 369 -22.93 -1.97 0.83
CA GLU A 369 -23.19 -1.21 -0.40
C GLU A 369 -21.91 -0.46 -0.87
N GLY A 370 -21.18 0.15 0.07
CA GLY A 370 -19.89 0.79 -0.19
C GLY A 370 -18.87 -0.19 -0.75
N PHE A 371 -18.67 -1.33 -0.10
CA PHE A 371 -17.83 -2.43 -0.59
C PHE A 371 -18.20 -2.85 -2.02
N THR A 372 -19.49 -3.12 -2.26
CA THR A 372 -19.97 -3.59 -3.56
C THR A 372 -19.71 -2.56 -4.66
N ARG A 373 -20.04 -1.28 -4.42
CA ARG A 373 -19.82 -0.20 -5.38
C ARG A 373 -18.36 0.01 -5.70
N TYR A 374 -17.53 0.16 -4.66
CA TYR A 374 -16.09 0.40 -4.78
C TYR A 374 -15.40 -0.75 -5.52
N THR A 375 -15.61 -1.98 -5.05
CA THR A 375 -14.93 -3.16 -5.62
C THR A 375 -15.41 -3.45 -7.04
N THR A 376 -16.69 -3.18 -7.36
CA THR A 376 -17.17 -3.30 -8.74
C THR A 376 -16.52 -2.27 -9.67
N ALA A 377 -16.32 -1.03 -9.21
CA ALA A 377 -15.62 0.00 -9.99
C ALA A 377 -14.16 -0.44 -10.23
N ALA A 378 -13.45 -0.87 -9.18
CA ALA A 378 -12.09 -1.38 -9.28
C ALA A 378 -11.98 -2.55 -10.28
N LEU A 379 -12.87 -3.55 -10.20
CA LEU A 379 -12.90 -4.72 -11.07
C LEU A 379 -13.09 -4.39 -12.56
N ARG A 380 -13.65 -3.24 -12.87
CA ARG A 380 -13.86 -2.76 -14.24
C ARG A 380 -12.62 -2.10 -14.84
N HIS A 381 -11.53 -2.02 -14.09
CA HIS A 381 -10.28 -1.46 -14.59
C HIS A 381 -9.32 -2.59 -15.01
N PRO A 382 -8.84 -2.62 -16.28
CA PRO A 382 -8.02 -3.74 -16.77
C PRO A 382 -6.63 -3.83 -16.12
N ALA A 383 -6.16 -2.75 -15.48
CA ALA A 383 -4.91 -2.72 -14.72
C ALA A 383 -5.03 -3.27 -13.30
N LEU A 384 -6.24 -3.48 -12.78
CA LEU A 384 -6.42 -4.05 -11.45
C LEU A 384 -5.92 -5.50 -11.42
N ILE A 385 -5.21 -5.89 -10.35
CA ILE A 385 -4.75 -7.26 -10.15
C ILE A 385 -5.25 -7.87 -8.83
N GLY A 386 -5.85 -7.04 -7.98
CA GLY A 386 -6.43 -7.46 -6.71
C GLY A 386 -6.88 -6.30 -5.82
N TYR A 387 -7.57 -6.66 -4.75
CA TYR A 387 -8.09 -5.75 -3.74
C TYR A 387 -8.08 -6.40 -2.36
N HIS A 388 -7.62 -5.67 -1.34
CA HIS A 388 -7.52 -6.14 0.03
C HIS A 388 -8.30 -5.24 0.97
N TRP A 389 -9.29 -5.81 1.67
CA TRP A 389 -10.10 -5.09 2.65
C TRP A 389 -9.29 -4.79 3.92
N PHE A 390 -9.33 -3.56 4.39
CA PHE A 390 -8.79 -3.14 5.67
C PHE A 390 -9.92 -3.07 6.70
N VAL A 391 -10.03 -3.93 7.69
CA VAL A 391 -9.10 -4.91 8.25
C VAL A 391 -9.88 -6.15 8.74
N HIS A 392 -9.22 -7.18 9.26
CA HIS A 392 -9.89 -8.41 9.71
C HIS A 392 -10.85 -8.19 10.89
N ALA A 393 -10.37 -7.64 12.00
CA ALA A 393 -11.17 -7.35 13.17
C ALA A 393 -11.29 -5.84 13.43
N ASP A 394 -12.33 -5.42 14.14
CA ASP A 394 -12.50 -4.05 14.58
C ASP A 394 -11.36 -3.58 15.47
N GLN A 395 -11.14 -2.29 15.48
CA GLN A 395 -10.19 -1.64 16.38
C GLN A 395 -10.77 -1.50 17.79
N PRO A 396 -9.92 -1.39 18.82
CA PRO A 396 -10.38 -1.13 20.17
C PRO A 396 -11.13 0.20 20.27
N ALA A 397 -12.26 0.24 20.97
CA ALA A 397 -13.06 1.46 21.16
C ALA A 397 -12.30 2.58 21.92
N GLN A 398 -11.21 2.25 22.60
CA GLN A 398 -10.33 3.19 23.29
C GLN A 398 -9.20 3.72 22.39
N GLY A 399 -9.21 3.34 21.11
CA GLY A 399 -8.13 3.56 20.16
C GLY A 399 -7.05 2.50 20.20
N ARG A 400 -6.52 2.14 19.03
CA ARG A 400 -5.28 1.36 18.90
C ARG A 400 -4.05 2.25 19.11
N TRP A 401 -2.86 1.72 18.95
CA TRP A 401 -1.58 2.41 19.22
C TRP A 401 -1.43 3.80 18.58
N ASP A 402 -2.02 4.07 17.44
CA ASP A 402 -2.04 5.37 16.73
C ASP A 402 -3.30 6.22 16.99
N GLY A 403 -4.22 5.71 17.79
CA GLY A 403 -5.45 6.40 18.19
C GLY A 403 -6.68 6.05 17.34
N GLU A 404 -6.56 5.25 16.27
CA GLU A 404 -7.74 4.83 15.51
C GLU A 404 -8.68 3.95 16.33
N ASP A 405 -10.00 4.21 16.21
CA ASP A 405 -11.07 3.63 17.03
C ASP A 405 -12.26 3.18 16.17
N SER A 406 -11.98 2.69 14.97
CA SER A 406 -12.97 2.58 13.90
C SER A 406 -13.49 1.16 13.66
N ASN A 407 -14.74 1.10 13.13
CA ASN A 407 -15.38 -0.10 12.62
C ASN A 407 -14.86 -0.44 11.23
N TYR A 408 -13.73 -1.10 11.17
CA TYR A 408 -13.12 -1.59 9.93
C TYR A 408 -13.30 -3.09 9.74
N GLY A 409 -13.53 -3.83 10.82
CA GLY A 409 -13.51 -5.28 10.83
C GLY A 409 -14.53 -5.95 9.91
N VAL A 410 -14.19 -7.10 9.36
CA VAL A 410 -15.17 -8.08 8.87
C VAL A 410 -15.77 -8.85 10.02
N VAL A 411 -15.11 -8.82 11.18
CA VAL A 411 -15.60 -9.30 12.47
C VAL A 411 -15.42 -8.22 13.54
N THR A 412 -16.21 -8.32 14.59
CA THR A 412 -16.09 -7.45 15.77
C THR A 412 -14.83 -7.78 16.59
N ILE A 413 -14.53 -6.95 17.60
CA ILE A 413 -13.47 -7.23 18.58
C ILE A 413 -13.71 -8.53 19.39
N GLU A 414 -14.95 -9.02 19.48
CA GLU A 414 -15.33 -10.30 20.09
C GLU A 414 -15.39 -11.44 19.07
N ASP A 415 -14.88 -11.21 17.86
CA ASP A 415 -14.84 -12.18 16.75
C ASP A 415 -16.23 -12.64 16.28
N GLU A 416 -17.22 -11.75 16.35
CA GLU A 416 -18.55 -11.94 15.77
C GLU A 416 -18.61 -11.35 14.36
N VAL A 417 -19.23 -12.08 13.44
CA VAL A 417 -19.27 -11.72 12.00
C VAL A 417 -20.27 -10.59 11.77
N TYR A 418 -19.95 -9.68 10.86
CA TYR A 418 -20.90 -8.69 10.30
C TYR A 418 -21.64 -9.31 9.09
N PRO A 419 -22.87 -9.83 9.25
CA PRO A 419 -23.49 -10.68 8.23
C PRO A 419 -23.82 -9.92 6.93
N GLU A 420 -24.30 -8.68 6.99
CA GLU A 420 -24.58 -7.90 5.77
C GLU A 420 -23.33 -7.68 4.93
N LEU A 421 -22.20 -7.34 5.58
CA LEU A 421 -20.93 -7.10 4.90
C LEU A 421 -20.38 -8.40 4.28
N THR A 422 -20.34 -9.49 5.06
CA THR A 422 -19.76 -10.75 4.58
C THR A 422 -20.62 -11.45 3.51
N GLN A 423 -21.94 -11.28 3.54
CA GLN A 423 -22.82 -11.72 2.45
C GLN A 423 -22.54 -10.97 1.15
N ALA A 424 -22.39 -9.64 1.20
CA ALA A 424 -22.02 -8.83 0.04
C ALA A 424 -20.64 -9.22 -0.50
N MET A 425 -19.65 -9.42 0.40
CA MET A 425 -18.31 -9.88 0.05
C MET A 425 -18.35 -11.25 -0.64
N THR A 426 -19.08 -12.20 -0.10
CA THR A 426 -19.24 -13.55 -0.70
C THR A 426 -19.84 -13.46 -2.11
N ALA A 427 -20.92 -12.71 -2.27
CA ALA A 427 -21.60 -12.55 -3.55
C ALA A 427 -20.68 -11.92 -4.63
N LEU A 428 -19.98 -10.84 -4.27
CA LEU A 428 -19.13 -10.13 -5.21
C LEU A 428 -17.84 -10.91 -5.51
N ASN A 429 -17.21 -11.51 -4.49
CA ASN A 429 -16.01 -12.34 -4.66
C ASN A 429 -16.25 -13.53 -5.59
N ALA A 430 -17.46 -14.11 -5.59
CA ALA A 430 -17.85 -15.18 -6.52
C ALA A 430 -18.01 -14.71 -7.99
N ALA A 431 -18.24 -13.41 -8.20
CA ALA A 431 -18.41 -12.81 -9.54
C ALA A 431 -17.16 -12.07 -10.04
N ALA A 432 -16.17 -11.85 -9.17
CA ALA A 432 -15.07 -10.91 -9.38
C ALA A 432 -14.28 -11.20 -10.66
N GLU A 433 -13.85 -12.44 -10.85
CA GLU A 433 -13.02 -12.81 -12.02
C GLU A 433 -13.79 -12.64 -13.34
N ARG A 434 -15.12 -12.89 -13.33
CA ARG A 434 -15.96 -12.69 -14.51
C ARG A 434 -16.08 -11.20 -14.84
N ILE A 435 -16.36 -10.37 -13.83
CA ILE A 435 -16.46 -8.90 -14.02
C ILE A 435 -15.15 -8.35 -14.55
N HIS A 436 -14.03 -8.81 -13.98
CA HIS A 436 -12.70 -8.35 -14.38
C HIS A 436 -12.34 -8.81 -15.81
N ALA A 437 -12.64 -10.04 -16.19
CA ALA A 437 -12.40 -10.56 -17.55
C ALA A 437 -13.22 -9.81 -18.62
N GLU A 438 -14.40 -9.28 -18.27
CA GLU A 438 -15.25 -8.50 -19.19
C GLU A 438 -14.65 -7.12 -19.55
N THR A 439 -13.56 -6.68 -18.90
CA THR A 439 -12.83 -5.44 -19.22
C THR A 439 -11.90 -5.56 -20.42
N ALA A 440 -11.70 -6.79 -20.94
CA ALA A 440 -10.90 -7.00 -22.13
C ALA A 440 -11.40 -6.11 -23.27
N PRO A 441 -10.52 -5.37 -23.98
CA PRO A 441 -10.94 -4.57 -25.11
C PRO A 441 -11.55 -5.52 -26.15
N VAL A 442 -12.73 -5.16 -26.65
CA VAL A 442 -13.34 -5.90 -27.77
C VAL A 442 -12.40 -5.74 -28.95
N LEU A 443 -11.76 -6.84 -29.36
CA LEU A 443 -10.94 -6.86 -30.59
C LEU A 443 -11.87 -6.50 -31.74
N ALA A 444 -11.67 -5.30 -32.33
CA ALA A 444 -12.43 -4.80 -33.45
C ALA A 444 -12.04 -5.56 -34.76
#